data_a52063297fd8fdcf13ece03c0e40c84e
#
_entry.id   a52063297fd8fdcf13ece03c0e40c84e
#
_cell.length_a   1.000
_cell.length_b   1.000
_cell.length_c   1.000
_cell.angle_alpha   90.00
_cell.angle_beta   90.00
_cell.angle_gamma   90.00
#
_symmetry.space_group_name_H-M   'P 1'
#
loop_
_entity.id
_entity.type
_entity.pdbx_description
1 polymer ?
#
loop_
_entity_poly.entity_id
_entity_poly.type
_entity_poly.pdbx_seq_one_letter_code
_entity_poly.pdbx_strand_id
1 'polypeptide(L)'
;MRKTAVYAFGGNALQSPVDEGGDASEVLARVMSDVIDLLEMDWSVVITHGNGPQVGHLLAMDDQQTQGLDSWVAATQGMIGHELSMHLQAILERRRRPERTAVLLTRVEVDKNDEAFAWPTKPVGPVLSSQTVMTADWDIAETVHGPRRVVASPLPIRIMELDVIQQLV
;
A
#
# COMPACT_ATOMS: atom_id res chain seq x y z
N MET A 1 1.47 8.41 29.48
CA MET A 1 1.19 8.48 28.02
C MET A 1 1.51 7.09 27.46
N ARG A 2 0.56 6.45 26.79
CA ARG A 2 0.77 5.16 26.15
C ARG A 2 1.82 5.33 25.03
N LYS A 3 2.72 4.39 24.86
CA LYS A 3 3.71 4.45 23.77
C LYS A 3 3.02 4.06 22.45
N THR A 4 3.46 4.65 21.35
CA THR A 4 2.95 4.33 20.03
C THR A 4 4.04 3.68 19.19
N ALA A 5 3.75 2.54 18.59
CA ALA A 5 4.58 1.90 17.60
C ALA A 5 4.01 2.13 16.20
N VAL A 6 4.87 2.45 15.24
CA VAL A 6 4.52 2.43 13.81
C VAL A 6 5.09 1.15 13.22
N TYR A 7 4.21 0.25 12.81
CA TYR A 7 4.57 -1.01 12.17
C TYR A 7 4.41 -0.85 10.65
N ALA A 8 5.52 -0.76 9.94
CA ALA A 8 5.53 -0.54 8.50
C ALA A 8 5.93 -1.83 7.75
N PHE A 9 5.17 -2.20 6.73
CA PHE A 9 5.54 -3.30 5.84
C PHE A 9 5.31 -2.96 4.37
N GLY A 10 6.15 -3.53 3.51
CA GLY A 10 6.11 -3.26 2.08
C GLY A 10 4.92 -3.95 1.40
N GLY A 11 4.45 -3.39 0.29
CA GLY A 11 3.35 -3.97 -0.50
C GLY A 11 3.67 -5.37 -1.05
N ASN A 12 4.94 -5.71 -1.24
CA ASN A 12 5.37 -7.04 -1.66
C ASN A 12 5.12 -8.12 -0.59
N ALA A 13 5.10 -7.74 0.69
CA ALA A 13 4.82 -8.67 1.78
C ALA A 13 3.38 -9.21 1.78
N LEU A 14 2.48 -8.55 1.06
CA LEU A 14 1.07 -8.94 0.91
C LEU A 14 0.78 -9.62 -0.45
N GLN A 15 1.79 -9.82 -1.27
CA GLN A 15 1.68 -10.63 -2.47
C GLN A 15 2.11 -12.06 -2.14
N SER A 16 1.29 -13.04 -2.54
CA SER A 16 1.80 -14.40 -2.67
C SER A 16 2.84 -14.37 -3.77
N PRO A 17 4.11 -14.73 -3.51
CA PRO A 17 5.06 -14.95 -4.58
C PRO A 17 4.56 -16.17 -5.37
N VAL A 18 3.95 -15.94 -6.51
CA VAL A 18 3.54 -17.00 -7.42
C VAL A 18 4.78 -17.80 -7.87
N ASP A 19 5.97 -17.19 -7.75
CA ASP A 19 7.24 -17.74 -8.22
C ASP A 19 8.20 -18.21 -7.11
N GLU A 20 7.97 -17.91 -5.83
CA GLU A 20 8.92 -18.22 -4.74
C GLU A 20 8.37 -19.11 -3.61
N GLY A 21 7.15 -19.64 -3.73
CA GLY A 21 6.59 -20.59 -2.76
C GLY A 21 6.35 -20.05 -1.35
N GLY A 22 6.40 -18.72 -1.17
CA GLY A 22 6.04 -18.06 0.09
C GLY A 22 4.53 -17.93 0.22
N ASP A 23 4.00 -18.31 1.38
CA ASP A 23 2.57 -18.17 1.67
C ASP A 23 2.31 -16.76 2.24
N ALA A 24 1.56 -15.91 1.51
CA ALA A 24 1.15 -14.59 2.00
C ALA A 24 0.43 -14.69 3.35
N SER A 25 -0.22 -15.83 3.63
CA SER A 25 -0.88 -16.08 4.91
C SER A 25 0.12 -16.20 6.07
N GLU A 26 1.32 -16.76 5.83
CA GLU A 26 2.37 -16.85 6.86
C GLU A 26 2.94 -15.47 7.19
N VAL A 27 3.17 -14.63 6.17
CA VAL A 27 3.63 -13.25 6.37
C VAL A 27 2.59 -12.46 7.17
N LEU A 28 1.33 -12.55 6.77
CA LEU A 28 0.22 -11.91 7.46
C LEU A 28 0.08 -12.39 8.91
N ALA A 29 0.19 -13.71 9.15
CA ALA A 29 0.14 -14.29 10.49
C ALA A 29 1.28 -13.76 11.39
N ARG A 30 2.49 -13.60 10.84
CA ARG A 30 3.63 -13.02 11.56
C ARG A 30 3.37 -11.55 11.91
N VAL A 31 2.94 -10.74 10.94
CA VAL A 31 2.57 -9.32 11.17
C VAL A 31 1.53 -9.22 12.28
N MET A 32 0.48 -10.04 12.23
CA MET A 32 -0.57 -10.03 13.25
C MET A 32 -0.03 -10.45 14.63
N SER A 33 0.90 -11.41 14.70
CA SER A 33 1.54 -11.80 15.95
C SER A 33 2.34 -10.64 16.55
N ASP A 34 3.18 -9.98 15.75
CA ASP A 34 3.99 -8.83 16.20
C ASP A 34 3.12 -7.67 16.71
N VAL A 35 1.99 -7.40 16.03
CA VAL A 35 1.03 -6.38 16.46
C VAL A 35 0.41 -6.75 17.81
N ILE A 36 0.03 -8.01 18.01
CA ILE A 36 -0.52 -8.47 19.28
C ILE A 36 0.51 -8.37 20.42
N ASP A 37 1.75 -8.72 20.16
CA ASP A 37 2.83 -8.62 21.15
C ASP A 37 3.04 -7.17 21.60
N LEU A 38 2.97 -6.20 20.67
CA LEU A 38 3.03 -4.78 20.99
C LEU A 38 1.81 -4.32 21.82
N LEU A 39 0.60 -4.77 21.48
CA LEU A 39 -0.60 -4.48 22.27
C LEU A 39 -0.55 -5.09 23.67
N GLU A 40 0.05 -6.28 23.84
CA GLU A 40 0.24 -6.93 25.13
C GLU A 40 1.27 -6.18 26.00
N MET A 41 2.20 -5.46 25.39
CA MET A 41 3.12 -4.54 26.06
C MET A 41 2.52 -3.16 26.35
N ASP A 42 1.23 -2.97 26.18
CA ASP A 42 0.49 -1.71 26.37
C ASP A 42 0.92 -0.58 25.41
N TRP A 43 1.24 -0.92 24.16
CA TRP A 43 1.50 0.05 23.10
C TRP A 43 0.26 0.27 22.26
N SER A 44 0.06 1.50 21.78
CA SER A 44 -0.80 1.77 20.62
C SER A 44 -0.05 1.40 19.35
N VAL A 45 -0.75 0.89 18.35
CA VAL A 45 -0.10 0.46 17.10
C VAL A 45 -0.75 1.15 15.90
N VAL A 46 0.10 1.76 15.08
CA VAL A 46 -0.26 2.25 13.74
C VAL A 46 0.38 1.32 12.72
N ILE A 47 -0.43 0.70 11.89
CA ILE A 47 0.05 -0.14 10.78
C ILE A 47 0.09 0.71 9.52
N THR A 48 1.23 0.73 8.83
CA THR A 48 1.36 1.34 7.50
C THR A 48 1.80 0.30 6.49
N HIS A 49 1.31 0.42 5.26
CA HIS A 49 1.64 -0.54 4.21
C HIS A 49 1.86 0.15 2.85
N GLY A 50 2.65 -0.47 1.99
CA GLY A 50 2.72 -0.14 0.58
C GLY A 50 1.60 -0.83 -0.22
N ASN A 51 1.35 -0.36 -1.44
CA ASN A 51 0.33 -0.88 -2.35
C ASN A 51 0.76 -0.92 -3.82
N GLY A 52 2.03 -0.70 -4.12
CA GLY A 52 2.54 -0.58 -5.50
C GLY A 52 2.14 -1.73 -6.42
N PRO A 53 2.34 -2.99 -6.03
CA PRO A 53 1.94 -4.14 -6.84
C PRO A 53 0.42 -4.19 -7.10
N GLN A 54 -0.40 -3.91 -6.09
CA GLN A 54 -1.86 -3.95 -6.19
C GLN A 54 -2.38 -2.82 -7.10
N VAL A 55 -1.85 -1.60 -6.96
CA VAL A 55 -2.13 -0.47 -7.86
C VAL A 55 -1.74 -0.81 -9.29
N GLY A 56 -0.54 -1.38 -9.45
CA GLY A 56 -0.04 -1.77 -10.77
C GLY A 56 -0.93 -2.80 -11.46
N HIS A 57 -1.50 -3.74 -10.70
CA HIS A 57 -2.45 -4.72 -11.23
C HIS A 57 -3.76 -4.05 -11.70
N LEU A 58 -4.33 -3.15 -10.89
CA LEU A 58 -5.55 -2.42 -11.28
C LEU A 58 -5.31 -1.51 -12.50
N LEU A 59 -4.17 -0.83 -12.56
CA LEU A 59 -3.80 -0.04 -13.73
C LEU A 59 -3.66 -0.89 -15.00
N ALA A 60 -3.16 -2.12 -14.88
CA ALA A 60 -3.05 -3.04 -16.00
C ALA A 60 -4.42 -3.58 -16.50
N MET A 61 -5.43 -3.57 -15.61
CA MET A 61 -6.80 -3.97 -15.95
C MET A 61 -7.65 -2.82 -16.49
N ASP A 62 -7.26 -1.57 -16.26
CA ASP A 62 -7.96 -0.35 -16.68
C ASP A 62 -7.43 0.13 -18.04
N ASP A 63 -7.66 -0.66 -19.08
CA ASP A 63 -7.21 -0.37 -20.45
C ASP A 63 -7.76 0.96 -20.98
N GLN A 64 -8.92 1.39 -20.50
CA GLN A 64 -9.59 2.62 -20.92
C GLN A 64 -9.20 3.84 -20.08
N GLN A 65 -8.32 3.67 -19.10
CA GLN A 65 -7.89 4.72 -18.18
C GLN A 65 -9.09 5.47 -17.55
N THR A 66 -10.09 4.70 -17.12
CA THR A 66 -11.36 5.23 -16.59
C THR A 66 -11.18 5.94 -15.25
N GLN A 67 -10.10 5.63 -14.52
CA GLN A 67 -9.79 6.20 -13.22
C GLN A 67 -8.37 6.76 -13.16
N GLY A 68 -8.20 7.83 -12.39
CA GLY A 68 -6.87 8.36 -12.06
C GLY A 68 -6.06 7.43 -11.14
N LEU A 69 -4.74 7.58 -11.15
CA LEU A 69 -3.83 6.83 -10.29
C LEU A 69 -4.17 6.98 -8.79
N ASP A 70 -4.56 8.16 -8.37
CA ASP A 70 -4.97 8.47 -7.00
C ASP A 70 -6.20 7.67 -6.56
N SER A 71 -7.16 7.47 -7.46
CA SER A 71 -8.35 6.65 -7.21
C SER A 71 -7.99 5.17 -7.04
N TRP A 72 -7.10 4.63 -7.87
CA TRP A 72 -6.60 3.26 -7.73
C TRP A 72 -5.74 3.09 -6.47
N VAL A 73 -4.96 4.10 -6.09
CA VAL A 73 -4.24 4.11 -4.81
C VAL A 73 -5.21 4.07 -3.63
N ALA A 74 -6.27 4.88 -3.64
CA ALA A 74 -7.30 4.87 -2.59
C ALA A 74 -8.04 3.52 -2.53
N ALA A 75 -8.43 2.96 -3.68
CA ALA A 75 -9.08 1.65 -3.74
C ALA A 75 -8.22 0.55 -3.12
N THR A 76 -6.94 0.50 -3.45
CA THR A 76 -6.02 -0.50 -2.90
C THR A 76 -5.70 -0.28 -1.43
N GLN A 77 -5.66 0.96 -0.94
CA GLN A 77 -5.60 1.24 0.51
C GLN A 77 -6.81 0.63 1.22
N GLY A 78 -8.01 0.82 0.67
CA GLY A 78 -9.25 0.26 1.23
C GLY A 78 -9.23 -1.26 1.22
N MET A 79 -8.84 -1.90 0.13
CA MET A 79 -8.77 -3.37 0.01
C MET A 79 -7.81 -3.98 1.02
N ILE A 80 -6.57 -3.47 1.08
CA ILE A 80 -5.55 -3.96 1.99
C ILE A 80 -5.93 -3.68 3.44
N GLY A 81 -6.39 -2.47 3.74
CA GLY A 81 -6.82 -2.10 5.08
C GLY A 81 -7.99 -2.94 5.58
N HIS A 82 -8.95 -3.27 4.71
CA HIS A 82 -10.05 -4.18 5.01
C HIS A 82 -9.54 -5.58 5.39
N GLU A 83 -8.66 -6.16 4.58
CA GLU A 83 -8.09 -7.49 4.82
C GLU A 83 -7.33 -7.52 6.16
N LEU A 84 -6.43 -6.56 6.37
CA LEU A 84 -5.66 -6.45 7.61
C LEU A 84 -6.56 -6.29 8.84
N SER A 85 -7.58 -5.42 8.75
CA SER A 85 -8.49 -5.17 9.86
C SER A 85 -9.34 -6.39 10.20
N MET A 86 -9.80 -7.16 9.21
CA MET A 86 -10.54 -8.40 9.43
C MET A 86 -9.69 -9.44 10.16
N HIS A 87 -8.45 -9.65 9.71
CA HIS A 87 -7.53 -10.61 10.36
C HIS A 87 -7.20 -10.20 11.79
N LEU A 88 -6.87 -8.92 12.00
CA LEU A 88 -6.55 -8.42 13.33
C LEU A 88 -7.76 -8.49 14.27
N GLN A 89 -8.93 -8.06 13.82
CA GLN A 89 -10.16 -8.10 14.60
C GLN A 89 -10.49 -9.53 15.05
N ALA A 90 -10.36 -10.53 14.17
CA ALA A 90 -10.60 -11.94 14.51
C ALA A 90 -9.65 -12.45 15.59
N ILE A 91 -8.39 -11.96 15.62
CA ILE A 91 -7.42 -12.33 16.67
C ILE A 91 -7.76 -11.62 17.99
N LEU A 92 -8.07 -10.32 17.94
CA LEU A 92 -8.46 -9.53 19.11
C LEU A 92 -9.67 -10.16 19.81
N GLU A 93 -10.68 -10.57 19.07
CA GLU A 93 -11.88 -11.25 19.61
C GLU A 93 -11.53 -12.60 20.26
N ARG A 94 -10.75 -13.45 19.57
CA ARG A 94 -10.29 -14.73 20.12
C ARG A 94 -9.50 -14.57 21.42
N ARG A 95 -8.70 -13.50 21.51
CA ARG A 95 -7.90 -13.18 22.69
C ARG A 95 -8.65 -12.35 23.73
N ARG A 96 -9.94 -12.03 23.47
CA ARG A 96 -10.80 -11.18 24.32
C ARG A 96 -10.18 -9.84 24.66
N ARG A 97 -9.52 -9.23 23.68
CA ARG A 97 -8.86 -7.94 23.84
C ARG A 97 -9.85 -6.79 23.59
N PRO A 98 -9.71 -5.65 24.32
CA PRO A 98 -10.62 -4.51 24.21
C PRO A 98 -10.36 -3.61 23.01
N GLU A 99 -9.19 -3.73 22.37
CA GLU A 99 -8.79 -2.86 21.28
C GLU A 99 -9.74 -2.98 20.08
N ARG A 100 -9.77 -1.92 19.29
CA ARG A 100 -10.56 -1.85 18.07
C ARG A 100 -9.67 -1.43 16.92
N THR A 101 -10.01 -1.83 15.72
CA THR A 101 -9.32 -1.46 14.49
C THR A 101 -10.08 -0.34 13.78
N ALA A 102 -9.33 0.59 13.19
CA ALA A 102 -9.86 1.59 12.26
C ALA A 102 -8.98 1.60 11.01
N VAL A 103 -9.60 1.71 9.84
CA VAL A 103 -8.90 1.85 8.56
C VAL A 103 -9.06 3.30 8.10
N LEU A 104 -7.96 3.95 7.82
CA LEU A 104 -7.94 5.32 7.29
C LEU A 104 -7.38 5.29 5.87
N LEU A 105 -8.11 5.92 4.95
CA LEU A 105 -7.56 6.30 3.67
C LEU A 105 -6.74 7.56 3.87
N THR A 106 -5.47 7.54 3.48
CA THR A 106 -4.56 8.67 3.65
C THR A 106 -4.27 9.33 2.32
N ARG A 107 -4.23 10.66 2.34
CA ARG A 107 -3.87 11.52 1.23
C ARG A 107 -2.56 12.21 1.54
N VAL A 108 -1.76 12.42 0.50
CA VAL A 108 -0.47 13.10 0.61
C VAL A 108 -0.55 14.40 -0.17
N GLU A 109 -0.26 15.52 0.48
CA GLU A 109 -0.08 16.79 -0.20
C GLU A 109 1.30 16.82 -0.87
N VAL A 110 1.33 17.28 -2.12
CA VAL A 110 2.53 17.42 -2.94
C VAL A 110 2.54 18.79 -3.62
N ASP A 111 3.72 19.28 -4.04
CA ASP A 111 3.80 20.47 -4.88
C ASP A 111 3.32 20.14 -6.30
N LYS A 112 2.32 20.88 -6.79
CA LYS A 112 1.82 20.74 -8.18
C LYS A 112 2.87 21.03 -9.24
N ASN A 113 3.94 21.75 -8.90
CA ASN A 113 5.04 22.08 -9.79
C ASN A 113 6.26 21.14 -9.61
N ASP A 114 6.11 20.04 -8.83
CA ASP A 114 7.18 19.07 -8.68
C ASP A 114 7.59 18.49 -10.05
N GLU A 115 8.90 18.43 -10.31
CA GLU A 115 9.45 17.95 -11.57
C GLU A 115 9.05 16.51 -11.91
N ALA A 116 8.69 15.70 -10.91
CA ALA A 116 8.22 14.33 -11.11
C ALA A 116 6.96 14.24 -11.96
N PHE A 117 6.14 15.31 -12.03
CA PHE A 117 4.99 15.34 -12.93
C PHE A 117 5.37 15.52 -14.41
N ALA A 118 6.47 16.22 -14.67
CA ALA A 118 7.00 16.38 -16.04
C ALA A 118 7.86 15.16 -16.45
N TRP A 119 8.47 14.48 -15.49
CA TRP A 119 9.38 13.36 -15.70
C TRP A 119 9.03 12.17 -14.80
N PRO A 120 7.99 11.40 -15.16
CA PRO A 120 7.60 10.20 -14.41
C PRO A 120 8.72 9.14 -14.43
N THR A 121 9.09 8.64 -13.26
CA THR A 121 10.20 7.67 -13.13
C THR A 121 9.86 6.44 -12.27
N LYS A 122 8.75 6.45 -11.54
CA LYS A 122 8.40 5.35 -10.64
C LYS A 122 7.73 4.20 -11.41
N PRO A 123 8.39 3.02 -11.53
CA PRO A 123 7.79 1.89 -12.20
C PRO A 123 6.58 1.35 -11.45
N VAL A 124 5.50 1.04 -12.17
CA VAL A 124 4.28 0.42 -11.64
C VAL A 124 3.82 -0.71 -12.56
N GLY A 125 3.12 -1.67 -12.01
CA GLY A 125 2.51 -2.76 -12.76
C GLY A 125 3.50 -3.83 -13.24
N PRO A 126 3.03 -4.74 -14.10
CA PRO A 126 3.82 -5.84 -14.65
C PRO A 126 4.81 -5.34 -15.71
N VAL A 127 5.71 -6.24 -16.12
CA VAL A 127 6.52 -6.06 -17.33
C VAL A 127 5.59 -6.07 -18.53
N LEU A 128 5.78 -5.09 -19.43
CA LEU A 128 4.91 -4.90 -20.60
C LEU A 128 5.33 -5.80 -21.76
N SER A 129 4.36 -6.26 -22.52
CA SER A 129 4.63 -6.94 -23.79
C SER A 129 5.12 -5.94 -24.85
N SER A 130 5.86 -6.43 -25.86
CA SER A 130 6.30 -5.59 -26.97
C SER A 130 5.11 -4.91 -27.67
N GLN A 131 3.98 -5.59 -27.79
CA GLN A 131 2.78 -5.03 -28.39
C GLN A 131 2.24 -3.87 -27.54
N THR A 132 2.17 -4.04 -26.22
CA THR A 132 1.72 -2.99 -25.30
C THR A 132 2.64 -1.77 -25.36
N VAL A 133 3.96 -1.97 -25.39
CA VAL A 133 4.95 -0.88 -25.53
C VAL A 133 4.72 -0.08 -26.81
N MET A 134 4.37 -0.74 -27.91
CA MET A 134 4.14 -0.06 -29.22
C MET A 134 2.84 0.73 -29.28
N THR A 135 1.85 0.40 -28.46
CA THR A 135 0.50 1.01 -28.52
C THR A 135 0.17 1.89 -27.32
N ALA A 136 1.02 1.89 -26.31
CA ALA A 136 0.80 2.69 -25.09
C ALA A 136 0.90 4.19 -25.36
N ASP A 137 0.03 4.96 -24.74
CA ASP A 137 -0.01 6.42 -24.75
C ASP A 137 0.48 7.04 -23.42
N TRP A 138 1.09 6.22 -22.56
CA TRP A 138 1.68 6.63 -21.28
C TRP A 138 3.19 6.41 -21.25
N ASP A 139 3.84 7.00 -20.26
CA ASP A 139 5.28 6.90 -20.08
C ASP A 139 5.74 5.49 -19.71
N ILE A 140 6.80 5.04 -20.37
CA ILE A 140 7.42 3.72 -20.20
C ILE A 140 8.92 3.93 -19.92
N ALA A 141 9.46 3.17 -18.99
CA ALA A 141 10.90 3.10 -18.77
C ALA A 141 11.38 1.64 -18.81
N GLU A 142 12.59 1.45 -19.34
CA GLU A 142 13.30 0.19 -19.24
C GLU A 142 13.77 -0.03 -17.79
N THR A 143 13.50 -1.21 -17.28
CA THR A 143 13.96 -1.66 -15.97
C THR A 143 14.84 -2.90 -16.13
N VAL A 144 15.52 -3.31 -15.05
CA VAL A 144 16.32 -4.55 -15.04
C VAL A 144 15.50 -5.82 -15.38
N HIS A 145 14.18 -5.74 -15.28
CA HIS A 145 13.26 -6.84 -15.56
C HIS A 145 12.50 -6.67 -16.89
N GLY A 146 12.73 -5.57 -17.61
CA GLY A 146 12.07 -5.22 -18.87
C GLY A 146 11.24 -3.93 -18.77
N PRO A 147 10.54 -3.54 -19.86
CA PRO A 147 9.78 -2.29 -19.94
C PRO A 147 8.59 -2.31 -18.97
N ARG A 148 8.40 -1.19 -18.25
CA ARG A 148 7.26 -0.97 -17.34
C ARG A 148 6.67 0.41 -17.54
N ARG A 149 5.37 0.54 -17.28
CA ARG A 149 4.74 1.85 -17.11
C ARG A 149 5.41 2.60 -15.97
N VAL A 150 5.64 3.89 -16.14
CA VAL A 150 6.11 4.77 -15.06
C VAL A 150 5.06 5.82 -14.75
N VAL A 151 5.05 6.26 -13.50
CA VAL A 151 4.16 7.30 -12.99
C VAL A 151 4.96 8.36 -12.23
N ALA A 152 4.37 9.54 -12.06
CA ALA A 152 4.93 10.57 -11.21
C ALA A 152 5.07 10.09 -9.76
N SER A 153 6.15 10.47 -9.11
CA SER A 153 6.40 10.21 -7.70
C SER A 153 6.93 11.47 -7.02
N PRO A 154 6.08 12.52 -6.91
CA PRO A 154 6.48 13.78 -6.32
C PRO A 154 6.84 13.64 -4.84
N LEU A 155 7.65 14.55 -4.34
CA LEU A 155 8.05 14.57 -2.93
C LEU A 155 6.85 14.88 -2.03
N PRO A 156 6.64 14.11 -0.96
CA PRO A 156 5.55 14.35 -0.02
C PRO A 156 5.83 15.61 0.82
N ILE A 157 4.83 16.48 0.96
CA ILE A 157 4.87 17.63 1.87
C ILE A 157 4.32 17.21 3.24
N ARG A 158 3.15 16.60 3.25
CA ARG A 158 2.52 16.09 4.48
C ARG A 158 1.44 15.05 4.20
N ILE A 159 1.12 14.25 5.21
CA ILE A 159 -0.06 13.38 5.23
C ILE A 159 -1.23 14.23 5.75
N MET A 160 -2.33 14.32 4.99
CA MET A 160 -3.48 15.15 5.32
C MET A 160 -4.22 14.69 6.58
N GLU A 161 -4.21 13.40 6.86
CA GLU A 161 -4.92 12.77 7.98
C GLU A 161 -4.03 12.56 9.22
N LEU A 162 -2.85 13.19 9.28
CA LEU A 162 -1.89 12.98 10.38
C LEU A 162 -2.45 13.33 11.76
N ASP A 163 -3.20 14.41 11.87
CA ASP A 163 -3.85 14.84 13.11
C ASP A 163 -4.93 13.84 13.57
N VAL A 164 -5.69 13.28 12.64
CA VAL A 164 -6.67 12.22 12.94
C VAL A 164 -5.98 10.96 13.45
N ILE A 165 -4.88 10.55 12.80
CA ILE A 165 -4.07 9.40 13.25
C ILE A 165 -3.57 9.63 14.67
N GLN A 166 -3.06 10.83 14.97
CA GLN A 166 -2.54 11.17 16.30
C GLN A 166 -3.62 11.19 17.39
N GLN A 167 -4.89 11.44 17.04
CA GLN A 167 -6.01 11.40 17.99
C GLN A 167 -6.50 9.99 18.31
N LEU A 168 -6.21 9.02 17.43
CA LEU A 168 -6.67 7.64 17.56
C LEU A 168 -5.71 6.75 18.38
N VAL A 169 -4.49 7.19 18.63
CA VAL A 169 -3.43 6.39 19.29
C VAL A 169 -3.02 6.89 20.68
#